data_6bf1c94070cd83c2e2a1072f670a9215
#
_entry.id   6bf1c94070cd83c2e2a1072f670a9215
#
_cell.length_a   1.000
_cell.length_b   1.000
_cell.length_c   1.000
_cell.angle_alpha   90.00
_cell.angle_beta   90.00
_cell.angle_gamma   90.00
#
_symmetry.space_group_name_H-M   'P 1'
#
loop_
_entity.id
_entity.type
_entity.pdbx_description
1 polymer ?
#
loop_
_entity_poly.entity_id
_entity_poly.type
_entity_poly.pdbx_seq_one_letter_code
_entity_poly.pdbx_strand_id
1 'polypeptide(L)'
;MNAAPKILLPVRLEAPRRTCLACGGALPPRHRRYCANECRMLLLATLNRRTGLLKALNIRYATFYFTEFAIVMDMLPYDREQIFSYMLPRSFGKKPVEDFCDLSNMLGSQWWDIRDRTKKRYVASERLLQQAQKPPRPKEAVIPSALVVPSVRASSLIALELRAGDLSPANMQGRIKQAYRRQVKRHHPDIGGNARMFIKIQEAYEKLIEWSKNPTYIRRSGFPDKWLYEGLNNRWLQPIMQRKPTQPSE
;
A
#
# COMPACT_ATOMS: atom_id res chain seq x y z
N MET A 1 42.05 40.94 19.98
CA MET A 1 40.60 40.87 20.08
C MET A 1 40.14 39.65 19.23
N ASN A 2 40.01 38.51 19.88
CA ASN A 2 39.61 37.26 19.20
C ASN A 2 38.09 37.10 19.24
N ALA A 3 37.44 37.16 18.07
CA ALA A 3 36.02 36.85 17.96
C ALA A 3 35.78 35.33 18.02
N ALA A 4 35.01 34.90 18.99
CA ALA A 4 34.63 33.51 19.15
C ALA A 4 33.76 33.01 17.95
N PRO A 5 33.95 31.78 17.50
CA PRO A 5 33.14 31.25 16.41
C PRO A 5 31.67 31.06 16.82
N LYS A 6 30.75 31.62 16.04
CA LYS A 6 29.30 31.37 16.18
C LYS A 6 29.02 29.90 15.95
N ILE A 7 28.64 29.20 17.02
CA ILE A 7 28.12 27.83 16.91
C ILE A 7 26.76 27.90 16.22
N LEU A 8 26.72 27.45 14.95
CA LEU A 8 25.49 27.19 14.23
C LEU A 8 24.79 26.01 14.90
N LEU A 9 23.68 26.30 15.57
CA LEU A 9 22.79 25.26 16.07
C LEU A 9 22.32 24.37 14.93
N PRO A 10 22.29 23.05 15.10
CA PRO A 10 21.83 22.14 14.02
C PRO A 10 20.36 22.45 13.71
N VAL A 11 20.09 22.77 12.46
CA VAL A 11 18.73 22.86 11.94
C VAL A 11 18.05 21.52 12.21
N ARG A 12 17.05 21.50 13.09
CA ARG A 12 16.18 20.35 13.30
C ARG A 12 15.52 20.05 11.98
N LEU A 13 16.01 19.04 11.26
CA LEU A 13 15.30 18.44 10.13
C LEU A 13 14.01 17.88 10.69
N GLU A 14 12.90 18.56 10.42
CA GLU A 14 11.57 18.05 10.74
C GLU A 14 11.42 16.67 10.09
N ALA A 15 11.01 15.67 10.88
CA ALA A 15 10.74 14.34 10.36
C ALA A 15 9.75 14.45 9.17
N PRO A 16 10.00 13.75 8.05
CA PRO A 16 9.21 13.89 6.84
C PRO A 16 7.73 13.71 7.16
N ARG A 17 6.91 14.69 6.80
CA ARG A 17 5.46 14.68 7.04
C ARG A 17 4.87 13.50 6.29
N ARG A 18 4.30 12.55 7.02
CA ARG A 18 3.61 11.39 6.44
C ARG A 18 2.38 11.86 5.67
N THR A 19 2.36 11.59 4.37
CA THR A 19 1.27 12.00 3.48
C THR A 19 0.47 10.81 2.97
N CYS A 20 -0.79 11.05 2.64
CA CYS A 20 -1.68 10.06 2.05
C CYS A 20 -1.22 9.66 0.66
N LEU A 21 -1.06 8.37 0.38
CA LEU A 21 -0.61 7.84 -0.91
C LEU A 21 -1.55 8.18 -2.08
N ALA A 22 -2.81 8.45 -1.82
CA ALA A 22 -3.79 8.76 -2.86
C ALA A 22 -3.96 10.26 -3.09
N CYS A 23 -4.12 11.06 -2.03
CA CYS A 23 -4.43 12.49 -2.17
C CYS A 23 -3.27 13.42 -1.81
N GLY A 24 -2.16 12.90 -1.26
CA GLY A 24 -1.03 13.72 -0.83
C GLY A 24 -1.26 14.54 0.44
N GLY A 25 -2.48 14.59 0.97
CA GLY A 25 -2.80 15.32 2.20
C GLY A 25 -2.18 14.69 3.45
N ALA A 26 -2.08 15.48 4.53
CA ALA A 26 -1.55 15.01 5.80
C ALA A 26 -2.31 13.79 6.32
N LEU A 27 -1.59 12.82 6.87
CA LEU A 27 -2.21 11.65 7.48
C LEU A 27 -2.70 11.99 8.89
N PRO A 28 -3.97 11.64 9.23
CA PRO A 28 -4.44 11.71 10.60
C PRO A 28 -3.56 10.86 11.53
N PRO A 29 -3.49 11.19 12.83
CA PRO A 29 -2.77 10.40 13.82
C PRO A 29 -3.16 8.92 13.70
N ARG A 30 -2.17 8.02 13.70
CA ARG A 30 -2.31 6.55 13.53
C ARG A 30 -2.61 6.04 12.12
N HIS A 31 -2.96 6.87 11.15
CA HIS A 31 -3.02 6.47 9.74
C HIS A 31 -1.60 6.38 9.17
N ARG A 32 -1.29 5.30 8.43
CA ARG A 32 0.07 5.11 7.89
C ARG A 32 0.18 5.36 6.39
N ARG A 33 -0.92 5.25 5.65
CA ARG A 33 -0.88 5.26 4.18
C ARG A 33 -1.98 6.08 3.54
N TYR A 34 -3.18 6.09 4.12
CA TYR A 34 -4.35 6.76 3.57
C TYR A 34 -5.03 7.59 4.65
N CYS A 35 -5.49 8.78 4.31
CA CYS A 35 -6.22 9.63 5.24
C CYS A 35 -7.66 9.14 5.46
N ALA A 36 -8.25 8.45 4.45
CA ALA A 36 -9.60 7.92 4.49
C ALA A 36 -9.72 6.66 3.62
N ASN A 37 -10.81 5.90 3.78
CA ASN A 37 -11.09 4.71 2.97
C ASN A 37 -11.35 5.07 1.50
N GLU A 38 -11.95 6.22 1.23
CA GLU A 38 -12.20 6.76 -0.10
C GLU A 38 -10.90 6.94 -0.87
N CYS A 39 -9.87 7.47 -0.25
CA CYS A 39 -8.53 7.61 -0.84
C CYS A 39 -7.90 6.25 -1.16
N ARG A 40 -8.08 5.28 -0.29
CA ARG A 40 -7.65 3.90 -0.54
C ARG A 40 -8.34 3.30 -1.76
N MET A 41 -9.66 3.44 -1.86
CA MET A 41 -10.46 2.93 -2.96
C MET A 41 -10.15 3.64 -4.28
N LEU A 42 -9.91 4.95 -4.23
CA LEU A 42 -9.50 5.74 -5.40
C LEU A 42 -8.17 5.22 -5.97
N LEU A 43 -7.16 4.99 -5.13
CA LEU A 43 -5.88 4.45 -5.58
C LEU A 43 -6.05 3.06 -6.19
N LEU A 44 -6.80 2.16 -5.54
CA LEU A 44 -7.09 0.83 -6.08
C LEU A 44 -7.76 0.90 -7.46
N ALA A 45 -8.78 1.73 -7.62
CA ALA A 45 -9.47 1.91 -8.90
C ALA A 45 -8.52 2.45 -9.99
N THR A 46 -7.63 3.36 -9.62
CA THR A 46 -6.63 3.95 -10.53
C THR A 46 -5.62 2.91 -10.99
N LEU A 47 -5.12 2.07 -10.09
CA LEU A 47 -4.22 0.96 -10.41
C LEU A 47 -4.89 -0.06 -11.34
N ASN A 48 -6.12 -0.47 -11.01
CA ASN A 48 -6.84 -1.49 -11.81
C ASN A 48 -7.19 -1.03 -13.23
N ARG A 49 -7.41 0.25 -13.46
CA ARG A 49 -7.61 0.79 -14.82
C ARG A 49 -6.35 0.75 -15.69
N ARG A 50 -5.17 0.54 -15.10
CA ARG A 50 -3.87 0.57 -15.79
C ARG A 50 -3.19 -0.78 -15.87
N THR A 51 -3.97 -1.86 -15.92
CA THR A 51 -3.43 -3.23 -16.04
C THR A 51 -3.12 -3.64 -17.49
N GLY A 52 -3.58 -2.87 -18.48
CA GLY A 52 -3.42 -3.21 -19.88
C GLY A 52 -1.97 -3.41 -20.33
N LEU A 53 -1.07 -2.54 -19.90
CA LEU A 53 0.37 -2.67 -20.19
C LEU A 53 0.95 -3.94 -19.57
N LEU A 54 0.67 -4.21 -18.30
CA LEU A 54 1.16 -5.42 -17.62
C LEU A 54 0.70 -6.70 -18.31
N LYS A 55 -0.54 -6.70 -18.79
CA LYS A 55 -1.07 -7.80 -19.62
C LYS A 55 -0.36 -7.91 -20.96
N ALA A 56 -0.09 -6.78 -21.63
CA ALA A 56 0.65 -6.77 -22.90
C ALA A 56 2.09 -7.25 -22.76
N LEU A 57 2.72 -7.01 -21.61
CA LEU A 57 4.07 -7.47 -21.24
C LEU A 57 4.09 -8.91 -20.71
N ASN A 58 2.96 -9.61 -20.68
CA ASN A 58 2.82 -10.97 -20.13
C ASN A 58 3.34 -11.09 -18.68
N ILE A 59 3.01 -10.12 -17.83
CA ILE A 59 3.50 -10.08 -16.45
C ILE A 59 2.73 -11.06 -15.57
N ARG A 60 3.47 -11.96 -14.93
CA ARG A 60 2.97 -12.91 -13.92
C ARG A 60 2.70 -12.21 -12.60
N TYR A 61 3.71 -11.50 -12.11
CA TYR A 61 3.63 -10.68 -10.89
C TYR A 61 4.30 -9.34 -11.11
N ALA A 62 3.73 -8.29 -10.55
CA ALA A 62 4.42 -7.03 -10.39
C ALA A 62 4.20 -6.48 -8.99
N THR A 63 5.17 -5.76 -8.48
CA THR A 63 5.04 -5.01 -7.24
C THR A 63 5.21 -3.53 -7.51
N PHE A 64 4.54 -2.74 -6.69
CA PHE A 64 4.57 -1.30 -6.81
C PHE A 64 4.64 -0.68 -5.42
N TYR A 65 5.59 0.23 -5.21
CA TYR A 65 5.75 0.94 -3.95
C TYR A 65 6.31 2.35 -4.17
N PHE A 66 6.04 3.20 -3.19
CA PHE A 66 6.55 4.56 -3.15
C PHE A 66 7.69 4.66 -2.14
N THR A 67 8.75 5.34 -2.54
CA THR A 67 9.75 5.89 -1.63
C THR A 67 9.52 7.41 -1.50
N GLU A 68 10.34 8.09 -0.71
CA GLU A 68 10.31 9.54 -0.64
C GLU A 68 10.73 10.19 -1.98
N PHE A 69 11.61 9.53 -2.71
CA PHE A 69 12.28 10.07 -3.90
C PHE A 69 11.78 9.49 -5.21
N ALA A 70 11.22 8.30 -5.20
CA ALA A 70 10.86 7.60 -6.42
C ALA A 70 9.66 6.69 -6.25
N ILE A 71 9.05 6.39 -7.40
CA ILE A 71 8.13 5.27 -7.60
C ILE A 71 8.94 4.12 -8.19
N VAL A 72 8.75 2.92 -7.66
CA VAL A 72 9.38 1.71 -8.17
C VAL A 72 8.32 0.71 -8.55
N MET A 73 8.40 0.19 -9.75
CA MET A 73 7.57 -0.90 -10.25
C MET A 73 8.47 -2.05 -10.70
N ASP A 74 8.46 -3.13 -9.94
CA ASP A 74 9.18 -4.36 -10.25
C ASP A 74 8.23 -5.35 -10.94
N MET A 75 8.65 -5.97 -12.03
CA MET A 75 7.85 -6.87 -12.86
C MET A 75 8.55 -8.19 -13.08
N LEU A 76 7.80 -9.29 -13.01
CA LEU A 76 8.26 -10.64 -13.34
C LEU A 76 7.33 -11.23 -14.41
N PRO A 77 7.75 -11.33 -15.69
CA PRO A 77 7.00 -11.98 -16.74
C PRO A 77 6.84 -13.49 -16.51
N TYR A 78 5.86 -14.13 -17.17
CA TYR A 78 5.64 -15.59 -17.07
C TYR A 78 6.80 -16.42 -17.60
N ASP A 79 7.45 -15.93 -18.65
CA ASP A 79 8.51 -16.61 -19.40
C ASP A 79 9.93 -16.22 -18.96
N ARG A 80 10.05 -15.47 -17.87
CA ARG A 80 11.32 -14.95 -17.35
C ARG A 80 11.52 -15.29 -15.89
N GLU A 81 12.80 -15.45 -15.56
CA GLU A 81 13.24 -15.69 -14.20
C GLU A 81 13.81 -14.41 -13.54
N GLN A 82 13.99 -13.37 -14.34
CA GLN A 82 14.60 -12.11 -13.96
C GLN A 82 13.55 -11.04 -13.70
N ILE A 83 13.80 -10.21 -12.68
CA ILE A 83 12.98 -9.03 -12.38
C ILE A 83 13.40 -7.88 -13.29
N PHE A 84 12.39 -7.22 -13.85
CA PHE A 84 12.51 -5.99 -14.62
C PHE A 84 11.95 -4.83 -13.78
N SER A 85 12.77 -3.80 -13.56
CA SER A 85 12.41 -2.69 -12.67
C SER A 85 12.37 -1.38 -13.43
N TYR A 86 11.30 -0.62 -13.22
CA TYR A 86 11.17 0.75 -13.66
C TYR A 86 11.09 1.67 -12.45
N MET A 87 11.81 2.77 -12.52
CA MET A 87 11.83 3.78 -11.49
C MET A 87 11.57 5.16 -12.11
N LEU A 88 10.65 5.90 -11.49
CA LEU A 88 10.38 7.29 -11.84
C LEU A 88 10.62 8.15 -10.59
N PRO A 89 11.46 9.20 -10.69
CA PRO A 89 11.58 10.17 -9.61
C PRO A 89 10.23 10.79 -9.25
N ARG A 90 10.01 11.06 -7.96
CA ARG A 90 8.82 11.77 -7.50
C ARG A 90 8.84 13.22 -7.99
N SER A 91 7.73 13.68 -8.52
CA SER A 91 7.58 15.07 -8.94
C SER A 91 7.19 15.95 -7.76
N PHE A 92 7.87 17.08 -7.59
CA PHE A 92 7.53 18.04 -6.54
C PHE A 92 6.08 18.52 -6.68
N GLY A 93 5.34 18.53 -5.58
CA GLY A 93 3.94 18.96 -5.55
C GLY A 93 2.92 17.96 -6.10
N LYS A 94 3.34 16.88 -6.79
CA LYS A 94 2.41 15.84 -7.27
C LYS A 94 2.06 14.83 -6.19
N LYS A 95 0.83 14.32 -6.28
CA LYS A 95 0.36 13.21 -5.45
C LYS A 95 1.00 11.90 -5.90
N PRO A 96 1.25 10.95 -5.00
CA PRO A 96 1.84 9.66 -5.37
C PRO A 96 1.09 8.92 -6.49
N VAL A 97 -0.24 9.02 -6.53
CA VAL A 97 -1.07 8.41 -7.57
C VAL A 97 -0.87 9.06 -8.94
N GLU A 98 -0.55 10.35 -9.00
CA GLU A 98 -0.28 11.08 -10.24
C GLU A 98 1.04 10.63 -10.84
N ASP A 99 2.09 10.52 -10.03
CA ASP A 99 3.39 9.97 -10.46
C ASP A 99 3.26 8.53 -10.97
N PHE A 100 2.41 7.69 -10.34
CA PHE A 100 2.11 6.34 -10.87
C PHE A 100 1.42 6.41 -12.23
N CYS A 101 0.47 7.35 -12.41
CA CYS A 101 -0.18 7.55 -13.70
C CYS A 101 0.82 7.95 -14.77
N ASP A 102 1.75 8.84 -14.43
CA ASP A 102 2.80 9.30 -15.35
C ASP A 102 3.72 8.15 -15.76
N LEU A 103 4.19 7.34 -14.80
CA LEU A 103 4.99 6.14 -15.10
C LEU A 103 4.22 5.18 -16.03
N SER A 104 2.97 4.89 -15.71
CA SER A 104 2.15 3.97 -16.51
C SER A 104 1.86 4.51 -17.91
N ASN A 105 1.63 5.82 -18.04
CA ASN A 105 1.38 6.46 -19.33
C ASN A 105 2.66 6.51 -20.16
N MET A 106 3.79 6.86 -19.57
CA MET A 106 5.09 6.87 -20.24
C MET A 106 5.43 5.51 -20.83
N LEU A 107 5.35 4.45 -20.03
CA LEU A 107 5.64 3.09 -20.48
C LEU A 107 4.60 2.61 -21.52
N GLY A 108 3.34 2.97 -21.34
CA GLY A 108 2.28 2.66 -22.30
C GLY A 108 2.51 3.33 -23.65
N SER A 109 2.86 4.62 -23.67
CA SER A 109 3.17 5.35 -24.91
C SER A 109 4.38 4.74 -25.63
N GLN A 110 5.46 4.46 -24.91
CA GLN A 110 6.66 3.80 -25.47
C GLN A 110 6.32 2.44 -26.09
N TRP A 111 5.48 1.65 -25.43
CA TRP A 111 5.04 0.35 -25.96
C TRP A 111 4.24 0.49 -27.27
N TRP A 112 3.30 1.47 -27.31
CA TRP A 112 2.50 1.75 -28.49
C TRP A 112 3.36 2.27 -29.64
N ASP A 113 4.31 3.17 -29.40
CA ASP A 113 5.21 3.73 -30.42
C ASP A 113 6.05 2.61 -31.06
N ILE A 114 6.60 1.70 -30.27
CA ILE A 114 7.36 0.55 -30.78
C ILE A 114 6.44 -0.38 -31.57
N ARG A 115 5.25 -0.67 -31.03
CA ARG A 115 4.26 -1.53 -31.69
C ARG A 115 3.81 -0.97 -33.04
N ASP A 116 3.59 0.33 -33.12
CA ASP A 116 3.14 0.97 -34.35
C ASP A 116 4.21 1.04 -35.42
N ARG A 117 5.49 1.19 -35.04
CA ARG A 117 6.61 1.09 -35.96
C ARG A 117 6.88 -0.34 -36.43
N THR A 118 6.79 -1.30 -35.55
CA THR A 118 7.16 -2.70 -35.86
C THR A 118 5.99 -3.57 -36.31
N LYS A 119 4.76 -3.12 -36.03
CA LYS A 119 3.49 -3.86 -36.22
C LYS A 119 3.43 -5.19 -35.44
N LYS A 120 4.38 -5.42 -34.51
CA LYS A 120 4.53 -6.67 -33.76
C LYS A 120 4.49 -6.43 -32.26
N ARG A 121 3.46 -6.96 -31.57
CA ARG A 121 3.28 -6.80 -30.11
C ARG A 121 4.44 -7.36 -29.29
N TYR A 122 4.92 -8.56 -29.64
CA TYR A 122 6.02 -9.21 -28.93
C TYR A 122 7.31 -8.40 -29.00
N VAL A 123 7.59 -7.75 -30.15
CA VAL A 123 8.76 -6.87 -30.31
C VAL A 123 8.65 -5.64 -29.40
N ALA A 124 7.46 -5.05 -29.30
CA ALA A 124 7.23 -3.92 -28.43
C ALA A 124 7.45 -4.31 -26.95
N SER A 125 6.92 -5.45 -26.53
CA SER A 125 7.09 -5.97 -25.18
C SER A 125 8.54 -6.29 -24.86
N GLU A 126 9.24 -6.97 -25.75
CA GLU A 126 10.64 -7.34 -25.57
C GLU A 126 11.53 -6.08 -25.48
N ARG A 127 11.39 -5.12 -26.40
CA ARG A 127 12.17 -3.88 -26.38
C ARG A 127 11.90 -3.06 -25.14
N LEU A 128 10.65 -2.98 -24.70
CA LEU A 128 10.33 -2.27 -23.47
C LEU A 128 11.00 -2.94 -22.27
N LEU A 129 10.90 -4.25 -22.12
CA LEU A 129 11.56 -4.99 -21.03
C LEU A 129 13.08 -4.89 -21.07
N GLN A 130 13.70 -4.80 -22.26
CA GLN A 130 15.14 -4.58 -22.39
C GLN A 130 15.61 -3.23 -21.84
N GLN A 131 14.75 -2.21 -21.86
CA GLN A 131 15.05 -0.89 -21.30
C GLN A 131 14.94 -0.85 -19.78
N ALA A 132 14.32 -1.85 -19.17
CA ALA A 132 14.16 -1.91 -17.73
C ALA A 132 15.51 -2.19 -17.02
N GLN A 133 15.67 -1.66 -15.84
CA GLN A 133 16.75 -2.05 -14.95
C GLN A 133 16.55 -3.53 -14.55
N LYS A 134 17.66 -4.23 -14.37
CA LYS A 134 17.68 -5.64 -13.98
C LYS A 134 18.39 -5.78 -12.63
N PRO A 135 17.72 -5.39 -11.53
CA PRO A 135 18.35 -5.41 -10.22
C PRO A 135 18.67 -6.84 -9.82
N PRO A 136 19.80 -7.09 -9.16
CA PRO A 136 20.19 -8.40 -8.63
C PRO A 136 19.36 -8.72 -7.37
N ARG A 137 18.05 -8.81 -7.51
CA ARG A 137 17.12 -9.14 -6.43
C ARG A 137 16.53 -10.52 -6.63
N PRO A 138 16.31 -11.27 -5.54
CA PRO A 138 15.67 -12.56 -5.62
C PRO A 138 14.20 -12.42 -6.07
N LYS A 139 13.67 -13.44 -6.73
CA LYS A 139 12.27 -13.46 -7.24
C LYS A 139 11.23 -13.25 -6.13
N GLU A 140 11.54 -13.66 -4.92
CA GLU A 140 10.72 -13.49 -3.71
C GLU A 140 10.45 -12.01 -3.41
N ALA A 141 11.22 -11.10 -3.98
CA ALA A 141 10.93 -9.67 -3.92
C ALA A 141 9.63 -9.29 -4.67
N VAL A 142 9.19 -10.12 -5.63
CA VAL A 142 8.01 -9.90 -6.47
C VAL A 142 7.01 -11.05 -6.37
N ILE A 143 7.45 -12.27 -6.09
CA ILE A 143 6.57 -13.42 -5.85
C ILE A 143 5.92 -13.28 -4.47
N PRO A 144 4.57 -13.29 -4.39
CA PRO A 144 3.90 -13.06 -3.11
C PRO A 144 4.12 -14.20 -2.12
N SER A 145 4.29 -13.85 -0.87
CA SER A 145 4.29 -14.80 0.23
C SER A 145 2.87 -15.07 0.75
N ALA A 146 2.68 -16.25 1.33
CA ALA A 146 1.42 -16.60 2.00
C ALA A 146 1.40 -15.95 3.40
N LEU A 147 0.48 -15.03 3.60
CA LEU A 147 0.27 -14.31 4.86
C LEU A 147 -1.00 -14.82 5.54
N VAL A 148 -0.92 -15.08 6.83
CA VAL A 148 -2.06 -15.49 7.65
C VAL A 148 -2.73 -14.22 8.19
N VAL A 149 -4.00 -14.03 7.87
CA VAL A 149 -4.77 -12.85 8.27
C VAL A 149 -6.09 -13.26 8.92
N PRO A 150 -6.61 -12.48 9.90
CA PRO A 150 -7.92 -12.74 10.48
C PRO A 150 -9.03 -12.74 9.42
N SER A 151 -9.98 -13.67 9.52
CA SER A 151 -11.13 -13.77 8.61
C SER A 151 -12.23 -12.77 8.96
N VAL A 152 -11.87 -11.52 9.19
CA VAL A 152 -12.81 -10.44 9.53
C VAL A 152 -13.00 -9.47 8.38
N ARG A 153 -14.14 -8.80 8.33
CA ARG A 153 -14.41 -7.78 7.32
C ARG A 153 -13.51 -6.57 7.53
N ALA A 154 -12.87 -6.11 6.47
CA ALA A 154 -12.02 -4.92 6.52
C ALA A 154 -12.77 -3.67 7.01
N SER A 155 -14.09 -3.56 6.73
CA SER A 155 -14.93 -2.47 7.23
C SER A 155 -15.01 -2.41 8.75
N SER A 156 -15.06 -3.58 9.43
CA SER A 156 -15.09 -3.62 10.90
C SER A 156 -13.75 -3.18 11.50
N LEU A 157 -12.64 -3.57 10.88
CA LEU A 157 -11.32 -3.11 11.31
C LEU A 157 -11.14 -1.60 11.12
N ILE A 158 -11.61 -1.08 9.99
CA ILE A 158 -11.55 0.37 9.67
C ILE A 158 -12.39 1.17 10.67
N ALA A 159 -13.62 0.74 10.96
CA ALA A 159 -14.52 1.45 11.87
C ALA A 159 -13.92 1.57 13.29
N LEU A 160 -13.18 0.57 13.75
CA LEU A 160 -12.49 0.63 15.05
C LEU A 160 -11.04 1.13 14.97
N GLU A 161 -10.57 1.54 13.80
CA GLU A 161 -9.16 1.91 13.56
C GLU A 161 -8.17 0.81 14.00
N LEU A 162 -8.57 -0.46 13.85
CA LEU A 162 -7.74 -1.64 14.11
C LEU A 162 -7.08 -2.13 12.82
N ARG A 163 -6.00 -2.86 12.98
CA ARG A 163 -5.30 -3.58 11.90
C ARG A 163 -5.45 -5.08 12.11
N ALA A 164 -5.33 -5.86 11.03
CA ALA A 164 -5.31 -7.30 11.12
C ALA A 164 -4.26 -7.82 12.12
N GLY A 165 -3.08 -7.20 12.18
CA GLY A 165 -2.02 -7.55 13.13
C GLY A 165 -2.31 -7.18 14.59
N ASP A 166 -3.29 -6.31 14.86
CA ASP A 166 -3.69 -5.98 16.22
C ASP A 166 -4.57 -7.08 16.83
N LEU A 167 -5.09 -8.00 16.00
CA LEU A 167 -5.92 -9.14 16.37
C LEU A 167 -5.08 -10.42 16.60
N SER A 168 -3.89 -10.31 17.18
CA SER A 168 -3.13 -11.48 17.61
C SER A 168 -3.76 -12.11 18.87
N PRO A 169 -3.64 -13.44 19.08
CA PRO A 169 -4.29 -14.12 20.19
C PRO A 169 -4.03 -13.49 21.56
N ALA A 170 -2.82 -13.00 21.77
CA ALA A 170 -2.46 -12.32 23.03
C ALA A 170 -3.24 -10.99 23.15
N ASN A 171 -4.14 -10.93 24.13
CA ASN A 171 -4.92 -9.74 24.50
C ASN A 171 -5.83 -9.15 23.38
N MET A 172 -6.32 -9.97 22.46
CA MET A 172 -7.18 -9.57 21.33
C MET A 172 -8.45 -8.84 21.79
N GLN A 173 -9.19 -9.44 22.73
CA GLN A 173 -10.43 -8.86 23.24
C GLN A 173 -10.20 -7.52 23.94
N GLY A 174 -9.12 -7.40 24.72
CA GLY A 174 -8.74 -6.16 25.37
C GLY A 174 -8.49 -5.04 24.35
N ARG A 175 -7.81 -5.34 23.24
CA ARG A 175 -7.55 -4.39 22.16
C ARG A 175 -8.81 -3.96 21.43
N ILE A 176 -9.74 -4.89 21.14
CA ILE A 176 -11.03 -4.59 20.54
C ILE A 176 -11.83 -3.65 21.44
N LYS A 177 -11.93 -3.98 22.75
CA LYS A 177 -12.64 -3.14 23.73
C LYS A 177 -12.03 -1.75 23.87
N GLN A 178 -10.69 -1.66 23.90
CA GLN A 178 -9.99 -0.37 23.98
C GLN A 178 -10.23 0.48 22.71
N ALA A 179 -10.18 -0.14 21.52
CA ALA A 179 -10.46 0.54 20.26
C ALA A 179 -11.89 1.06 20.22
N TYR A 180 -12.86 0.24 20.61
CA TYR A 180 -14.27 0.62 20.71
C TYR A 180 -14.47 1.83 21.62
N ARG A 181 -13.95 1.79 22.86
CA ARG A 181 -14.07 2.91 23.81
C ARG A 181 -13.51 4.21 23.23
N ARG A 182 -12.40 4.16 22.48
CA ARG A 182 -11.83 5.36 21.82
C ARG A 182 -12.76 5.93 20.76
N GLN A 183 -13.36 5.06 19.92
CA GLN A 183 -14.22 5.49 18.84
C GLN A 183 -15.56 6.00 19.34
N VAL A 184 -16.15 5.35 20.36
CA VAL A 184 -17.36 5.81 21.03
C VAL A 184 -17.17 7.21 21.61
N LYS A 185 -16.09 7.47 22.36
CA LYS A 185 -15.79 8.81 22.91
C LYS A 185 -15.69 9.88 21.82
N ARG A 186 -15.27 9.54 20.61
CA ARG A 186 -15.10 10.50 19.49
C ARG A 186 -16.41 10.76 18.73
N HIS A 187 -17.28 9.76 18.65
CA HIS A 187 -18.46 9.78 17.78
C HIS A 187 -19.78 9.66 18.55
N HIS A 188 -19.76 9.85 19.88
CA HIS A 188 -20.97 9.78 20.67
C HIS A 188 -21.93 10.92 20.32
N PRO A 189 -23.22 10.63 20.06
CA PRO A 189 -24.19 11.66 19.68
C PRO A 189 -24.33 12.77 20.73
N ASP A 190 -24.26 12.45 22.03
CA ASP A 190 -24.42 13.44 23.13
C ASP A 190 -23.31 14.50 23.16
N ILE A 191 -22.17 14.26 22.55
CA ILE A 191 -21.06 15.22 22.45
C ILE A 191 -20.90 15.79 21.02
N GLY A 192 -21.98 15.77 20.24
CA GLY A 192 -21.97 16.28 18.86
C GLY A 192 -21.31 15.36 17.83
N GLY A 193 -21.13 14.09 18.14
CA GLY A 193 -20.57 13.10 17.23
C GLY A 193 -21.52 12.66 16.12
N ASN A 194 -20.99 11.94 15.13
CA ASN A 194 -21.77 11.48 13.98
C ASN A 194 -22.52 10.18 14.30
N ALA A 195 -23.86 10.23 14.39
CA ALA A 195 -24.73 9.09 14.70
C ALA A 195 -24.56 7.90 13.73
N ARG A 196 -24.41 8.15 12.42
CA ARG A 196 -24.17 7.08 11.42
C ARG A 196 -22.84 6.38 11.67
N MET A 197 -21.82 7.13 12.07
CA MET A 197 -20.52 6.57 12.40
C MET A 197 -20.56 5.77 13.69
N PHE A 198 -21.31 6.26 14.70
CA PHE A 198 -21.53 5.56 15.96
C PHE A 198 -22.16 4.18 15.75
N ILE A 199 -23.22 4.07 14.93
CA ILE A 199 -23.85 2.79 14.58
C ILE A 199 -22.82 1.83 13.92
N LYS A 200 -22.03 2.31 12.96
CA LYS A 200 -20.99 1.49 12.33
C LYS A 200 -19.93 1.00 13.31
N ILE A 201 -19.57 1.83 14.27
CA ILE A 201 -18.59 1.50 15.33
C ILE A 201 -19.16 0.39 16.22
N GLN A 202 -20.44 0.50 16.61
CA GLN A 202 -21.11 -0.50 17.42
C GLN A 202 -21.22 -1.84 16.70
N GLU A 203 -21.71 -1.87 15.46
CA GLU A 203 -21.77 -3.09 14.65
C GLU A 203 -20.39 -3.73 14.43
N ALA A 204 -19.36 -2.92 14.24
CA ALA A 204 -17.99 -3.40 14.09
C ALA A 204 -17.49 -4.06 15.38
N TYR A 205 -17.79 -3.46 16.52
CA TYR A 205 -17.43 -4.00 17.82
C TYR A 205 -18.08 -5.36 18.07
N GLU A 206 -19.40 -5.46 17.87
CA GLU A 206 -20.16 -6.69 18.08
C GLU A 206 -19.62 -7.84 17.21
N LYS A 207 -19.40 -7.58 15.91
CA LYS A 207 -18.84 -8.55 14.96
C LYS A 207 -17.41 -9.02 15.35
N LEU A 208 -16.57 -8.09 15.83
CA LEU A 208 -15.20 -8.43 16.22
C LEU A 208 -15.13 -9.14 17.57
N ILE A 209 -15.97 -8.80 18.53
CA ILE A 209 -16.09 -9.51 19.80
C ILE A 209 -16.60 -10.94 19.57
N GLU A 210 -17.63 -11.11 18.74
CA GLU A 210 -18.14 -12.45 18.41
C GLU A 210 -17.07 -13.28 17.71
N TRP A 211 -16.42 -12.76 16.69
CA TRP A 211 -15.29 -13.43 16.03
C TRP A 211 -14.16 -13.79 17.02
N SER A 212 -13.90 -12.93 18.02
CA SER A 212 -12.82 -13.15 18.99
C SER A 212 -13.05 -14.32 19.95
N LYS A 213 -14.28 -14.83 20.06
CA LYS A 213 -14.60 -16.01 20.86
C LYS A 213 -14.09 -17.31 20.20
N ASN A 214 -14.13 -17.35 18.87
CA ASN A 214 -13.62 -18.45 18.06
C ASN A 214 -12.92 -17.91 16.82
N PRO A 215 -11.67 -17.42 16.95
CA PRO A 215 -10.99 -16.70 15.91
C PRO A 215 -10.57 -17.62 14.75
N THR A 216 -10.99 -17.27 13.55
CA THR A 216 -10.61 -17.96 12.32
C THR A 216 -9.64 -17.11 11.51
N TYR A 217 -8.75 -17.78 10.77
CA TYR A 217 -7.72 -17.13 9.96
C TYR A 217 -7.72 -17.70 8.55
N ILE A 218 -7.43 -16.85 7.58
CA ILE A 218 -7.30 -17.24 6.17
C ILE A 218 -5.90 -16.93 5.67
N ARG A 219 -5.41 -17.73 4.72
CA ARG A 219 -4.17 -17.44 4.01
C ARG A 219 -4.48 -16.52 2.83
N ARG A 220 -3.68 -15.48 2.68
CA ARG A 220 -3.71 -14.56 1.53
C ARG A 220 -2.32 -14.37 0.98
N SER A 221 -2.20 -14.36 -0.33
CA SER A 221 -0.94 -14.03 -1.01
C SER A 221 -0.78 -12.52 -1.10
N GLY A 222 0.41 -12.01 -0.80
CA GLY A 222 0.68 -10.58 -0.89
C GLY A 222 1.96 -10.14 -0.19
N PHE A 223 2.10 -8.83 -0.02
CA PHE A 223 3.20 -8.18 0.68
C PHE A 223 2.70 -7.26 1.78
N PRO A 224 3.48 -7.05 2.85
CA PRO A 224 3.07 -6.16 3.94
C PRO A 224 3.19 -4.67 3.57
N ASP A 225 4.03 -4.32 2.61
CA ASP A 225 4.50 -2.96 2.30
C ASP A 225 4.31 -2.53 0.84
N LYS A 226 4.02 -3.47 -0.07
CA LYS A 226 3.92 -3.23 -1.50
C LYS A 226 2.55 -3.59 -2.04
N TRP A 227 2.13 -2.91 -3.10
CA TRP A 227 1.05 -3.36 -3.95
C TRP A 227 1.51 -4.55 -4.78
N LEU A 228 0.64 -5.53 -4.97
CA LEU A 228 0.90 -6.71 -5.78
C LEU A 228 -0.07 -6.74 -6.96
N TYR A 229 0.46 -6.91 -8.16
CA TYR A 229 -0.31 -7.28 -9.33
C TYR A 229 -0.24 -8.80 -9.55
N GLU A 230 -1.41 -9.42 -9.75
CA GLU A 230 -1.54 -10.83 -10.13
C GLU A 230 -1.97 -10.92 -11.59
N GLY A 231 -1.10 -11.43 -12.45
CA GLY A 231 -1.36 -11.58 -13.87
C GLY A 231 -2.54 -12.51 -14.18
N LEU A 232 -2.68 -13.60 -13.42
CA LEU A 232 -3.78 -14.57 -13.58
C LEU A 232 -5.15 -13.89 -13.46
N ASN A 233 -5.32 -13.01 -12.50
CA ASN A 233 -6.57 -12.31 -12.21
C ASN A 233 -6.63 -10.90 -12.81
N ASN A 234 -5.56 -10.45 -13.46
CA ASN A 234 -5.39 -9.11 -14.04
C ASN A 234 -5.82 -7.99 -13.09
N ARG A 235 -5.37 -8.06 -11.83
CA ARG A 235 -5.78 -7.11 -10.78
C ARG A 235 -4.64 -6.75 -9.84
N TRP A 236 -4.76 -5.57 -9.23
CA TRP A 236 -3.90 -5.13 -8.14
C TRP A 236 -4.50 -5.49 -6.79
N LEU A 237 -3.65 -6.00 -5.91
CA LEU A 237 -3.96 -6.29 -4.51
C LEU A 237 -3.23 -5.30 -3.60
N GLN A 238 -3.91 -4.93 -2.54
CA GLN A 238 -3.36 -4.00 -1.56
C GLN A 238 -2.35 -4.69 -0.65
N PRO A 239 -1.39 -3.91 -0.10
CA PRO A 239 -0.51 -4.40 0.95
C PRO A 239 -1.30 -4.97 2.13
N ILE A 240 -0.89 -6.15 2.58
CA ILE A 240 -1.47 -6.85 3.72
C ILE A 240 -0.64 -6.48 4.95
N MET A 241 -1.18 -5.59 5.79
CA MET A 241 -0.46 -5.09 6.97
C MET A 241 -0.26 -6.19 7.99
N GLN A 242 0.97 -6.67 8.14
CA GLN A 242 1.38 -7.49 9.29
C GLN A 242 2.09 -6.62 10.33
N ARG A 243 1.98 -6.99 11.60
CA ARG A 243 2.84 -6.46 12.65
C ARG A 243 4.18 -7.19 12.56
N LYS A 244 5.31 -6.46 12.59
CA LYS A 244 6.58 -7.11 12.93
C LYS A 244 6.38 -7.76 14.30
N PRO A 245 6.75 -9.04 14.51
CA PRO A 245 6.82 -9.58 15.85
C PRO A 245 7.68 -8.63 16.67
N THR A 246 7.15 -8.15 17.78
CA THR A 246 7.92 -7.46 18.80
C THR A 246 8.90 -8.51 19.29
N GLN A 247 10.19 -8.32 19.06
CA GLN A 247 11.19 -9.11 19.78
C GLN A 247 10.91 -8.93 21.27
N PRO A 248 10.86 -10.01 22.06
CA PRO A 248 10.84 -9.86 23.50
C PRO A 248 12.10 -9.06 23.86
N SER A 249 11.92 -7.96 24.57
CA SER A 249 13.00 -7.29 25.27
C SER A 249 13.61 -8.27 26.25
N GLU A 250 14.87 -8.66 26.01
CA GLU A 250 15.72 -9.32 27.00
C GLU A 250 15.85 -8.44 28.24
#